data_d1318b472fbc59377d64355d1511523b
#
_entry.id   d1318b472fbc59377d64355d1511523b
#
_cell.length_a   1.000
_cell.length_b   1.000
_cell.length_c   1.000
_cell.angle_alpha   90.00
_cell.angle_beta   90.00
_cell.angle_gamma   90.00
#
_symmetry.space_group_name_H-M   'P 1'
#
loop_
_entity.id
_entity.type
_entity.pdbx_description
1 polymer ?
#
loop_
_entity_poly.entity_id
_entity_poly.type
_entity_poly.pdbx_seq_one_letter_code
_entity_poly.pdbx_strand_id
1 'polypeptide(L)'
;DVLSHIALPGIGLGLLYGVNVSLGALASLILGILLIWWLSLKTELSMESLVGVVFVLSLAVGFLIIPEEELLHSLFGNISTVALPDAVVAVFISVIVFIAARMIYSKMMLAYVSEDLALAGGVKINKYNLIYLFLIAAVVAFGIKVGGTLLTSAMIIIPAAVARNVSRSMKQYSWLSIIVGVASTIAGFAVFPYLAERFNLSAFAVGPVIILASIAFFAVSLLFKNR
;
A
#
# COMPACT_ATOMS: atom_id res chain seq x y z
N ASP A 1 2.52 -3.81 3.39
CA ASP A 1 3.94 -3.57 3.06
C ASP A 1 4.47 -4.62 2.10
N VAL A 2 4.44 -5.89 2.48
CA VAL A 2 4.92 -7.01 1.66
C VAL A 2 4.31 -7.01 0.24
N LEU A 3 3.02 -6.73 0.12
CA LEU A 3 2.33 -6.71 -1.18
C LEU A 3 2.94 -5.68 -2.15
N SER A 4 3.34 -4.51 -1.68
CA SER A 4 3.95 -3.51 -2.56
C SER A 4 5.28 -3.97 -3.15
N HIS A 5 6.04 -4.77 -2.43
CA HIS A 5 7.30 -5.33 -2.92
C HIS A 5 7.09 -6.58 -3.81
N ILE A 6 6.00 -7.34 -3.61
CA ILE A 6 5.59 -8.42 -4.52
C ILE A 6 5.28 -7.89 -5.92
N ALA A 7 4.96 -6.61 -6.07
CA ALA A 7 4.77 -5.97 -7.37
C ALA A 7 6.07 -5.78 -8.18
N LEU A 8 7.26 -5.75 -7.55
CA LEU A 8 8.53 -5.43 -8.20
C LEU A 8 8.86 -6.29 -9.43
N PRO A 9 8.73 -7.62 -9.41
CA PRO A 9 8.97 -8.43 -10.61
C PRO A 9 8.09 -7.99 -11.80
N GLY A 10 6.83 -7.68 -11.53
CA GLY A 10 5.91 -7.23 -12.57
C GLY A 10 6.24 -5.83 -13.09
N ILE A 11 6.73 -4.95 -12.23
CA ILE A 11 7.25 -3.63 -12.63
C ILE A 11 8.44 -3.84 -13.59
N GLY A 12 9.41 -4.68 -13.18
CA GLY A 12 10.59 -4.97 -14.00
C GLY A 12 10.23 -5.56 -15.37
N LEU A 13 9.32 -6.52 -15.40
CA LEU A 13 8.82 -7.07 -16.67
C LEU A 13 8.09 -6.02 -17.51
N GLY A 14 7.29 -5.15 -16.89
CA GLY A 14 6.63 -4.04 -17.56
C GLY A 14 7.63 -3.09 -18.23
N LEU A 15 8.71 -2.75 -17.54
CA LEU A 15 9.79 -1.91 -18.07
C LEU A 15 10.54 -2.60 -19.21
N LEU A 16 10.91 -3.87 -19.05
CA LEU A 16 11.66 -4.62 -20.07
C LEU A 16 10.89 -4.80 -21.38
N TYR A 17 9.60 -5.09 -21.30
CA TYR A 17 8.75 -5.35 -22.48
C TYR A 17 7.99 -4.13 -22.98
N GLY A 18 8.18 -2.96 -22.38
CA GLY A 18 7.46 -1.73 -22.76
C GLY A 18 5.96 -1.79 -22.50
N VAL A 19 5.52 -2.66 -21.58
CA VAL A 19 4.11 -2.80 -21.20
C VAL A 19 3.80 -1.84 -20.05
N ASN A 20 2.51 -1.52 -19.87
CA ASN A 20 2.08 -0.65 -18.77
C ASN A 20 2.53 -1.21 -17.41
N VAL A 21 3.37 -0.45 -16.72
CA VAL A 21 3.99 -0.83 -15.43
C VAL A 21 2.95 -1.18 -14.36
N SER A 22 1.80 -0.47 -14.34
CA SER A 22 0.73 -0.75 -13.39
C SER A 22 0.05 -2.10 -13.66
N LEU A 23 -0.07 -2.50 -14.93
CA LEU A 23 -0.60 -3.83 -15.29
C LEU A 23 0.39 -4.93 -14.91
N GLY A 24 1.69 -4.71 -15.13
CA GLY A 24 2.73 -5.61 -14.69
C GLY A 24 2.72 -5.78 -13.17
N ALA A 25 2.67 -4.68 -12.43
CA ALA A 25 2.56 -4.68 -10.97
C ALA A 25 1.33 -5.47 -10.49
N LEU A 26 0.16 -5.21 -11.09
CA LEU A 26 -1.09 -5.93 -10.74
C LEU A 26 -0.99 -7.42 -11.02
N ALA A 27 -0.44 -7.82 -12.17
CA ALA A 27 -0.23 -9.22 -12.52
C ALA A 27 0.68 -9.93 -11.51
N SER A 28 1.81 -9.31 -11.14
CA SER A 28 2.74 -9.84 -10.14
C SER A 28 2.08 -9.98 -8.76
N LEU A 29 1.26 -8.99 -8.36
CA LEU A 29 0.50 -9.06 -7.11
C LEU A 29 -0.48 -10.23 -7.10
N ILE A 30 -1.23 -10.43 -8.19
CA ILE A 30 -2.17 -11.56 -8.31
C ILE A 30 -1.40 -12.87 -8.24
N LEU A 31 -0.29 -13.02 -8.98
CA LEU A 31 0.53 -14.22 -8.95
C LEU A 31 1.12 -14.47 -7.57
N GLY A 32 1.59 -13.44 -6.87
CA GLY A 32 2.10 -13.55 -5.51
C GLY A 32 1.04 -14.01 -4.51
N ILE A 33 -0.16 -13.47 -4.59
CA ILE A 33 -1.30 -13.91 -3.76
C ILE A 33 -1.65 -15.38 -4.03
N LEU A 34 -1.72 -15.76 -5.31
CA LEU A 34 -2.00 -17.14 -5.70
C LEU A 34 -0.88 -18.10 -5.25
N LEU A 35 0.38 -17.67 -5.32
CA LEU A 35 1.52 -18.45 -4.86
C LEU A 35 1.48 -18.64 -3.34
N ILE A 36 1.22 -17.59 -2.56
CA ILE A 36 1.06 -17.69 -1.11
C ILE A 36 -0.09 -18.64 -0.76
N TRP A 37 -1.22 -18.48 -1.43
CA TRP A 37 -2.38 -19.36 -1.23
C TRP A 37 -2.05 -20.83 -1.58
N TRP A 38 -1.41 -21.07 -2.72
CA TRP A 38 -1.02 -22.42 -3.12
C TRP A 38 -0.04 -23.05 -2.13
N LEU A 39 0.96 -22.29 -1.66
CA LEU A 39 1.92 -22.75 -0.65
C LEU A 39 1.23 -23.05 0.68
N SER A 40 0.24 -22.26 1.09
CA SER A 40 -0.51 -22.49 2.33
C SER A 40 -1.31 -23.82 2.31
N LEU A 41 -1.67 -24.31 1.12
CA LEU A 41 -2.31 -25.62 0.98
C LEU A 41 -1.32 -26.79 0.97
N LYS A 42 -0.02 -26.53 0.72
CA LYS A 42 1.02 -27.56 0.54
C LYS A 42 1.97 -27.68 1.73
N THR A 43 1.99 -26.67 2.59
CA THR A 43 2.93 -26.59 3.71
C THR A 43 2.18 -26.33 5.02
N GLU A 44 2.77 -26.72 6.14
CA GLU A 44 2.28 -26.42 7.49
C GLU A 44 2.90 -25.11 8.05
N LEU A 45 3.53 -24.32 7.19
CA LEU A 45 4.15 -23.04 7.58
C LEU A 45 3.09 -21.99 7.94
N SER A 46 3.43 -21.10 8.87
CA SER A 46 2.57 -19.97 9.19
C SER A 46 2.42 -19.02 8.00
N MET A 47 1.28 -18.33 7.91
CA MET A 47 1.03 -17.36 6.82
C MET A 47 2.10 -16.27 6.77
N GLU A 48 2.61 -15.82 7.93
CA GLU A 48 3.68 -14.84 8.03
C GLU A 48 4.96 -15.35 7.37
N SER A 49 5.31 -16.63 7.59
CA SER A 49 6.50 -17.25 6.97
C SER A 49 6.35 -17.36 5.46
N LEU A 50 5.18 -17.77 4.97
CA LEU A 50 4.91 -17.88 3.53
C LEU A 50 4.95 -16.52 2.85
N VAL A 51 4.33 -15.52 3.45
CA VAL A 51 4.36 -14.14 2.97
C VAL A 51 5.80 -13.62 2.94
N GLY A 52 6.61 -13.90 3.99
CA GLY A 52 8.02 -13.53 4.04
C GLY A 52 8.85 -14.19 2.93
N VAL A 53 8.65 -15.48 2.65
CA VAL A 53 9.35 -16.19 1.57
C VAL A 53 9.02 -15.60 0.21
N VAL A 54 7.73 -15.35 -0.09
CA VAL A 54 7.31 -14.76 -1.37
C VAL A 54 7.79 -13.32 -1.50
N PHE A 55 7.85 -12.58 -0.40
CA PHE A 55 8.43 -11.24 -0.36
C PHE A 55 9.90 -11.23 -0.77
N VAL A 56 10.74 -12.07 -0.12
CA VAL A 56 12.17 -12.17 -0.43
C VAL A 56 12.40 -12.64 -1.86
N LEU A 57 11.61 -13.63 -2.33
CA LEU A 57 11.64 -14.07 -3.71
C LEU A 57 11.35 -12.91 -4.68
N SER A 58 10.31 -12.15 -4.40
CA SER A 58 9.90 -11.02 -5.24
C SER A 58 10.94 -9.91 -5.26
N LEU A 59 11.57 -9.61 -4.12
CA LEU A 59 12.70 -8.67 -4.08
C LEU A 59 13.87 -9.16 -4.93
N ALA A 60 14.28 -10.42 -4.75
CA ALA A 60 15.41 -10.98 -5.49
C ALA A 60 15.16 -10.94 -7.01
N VAL A 61 13.98 -11.39 -7.45
CA VAL A 61 13.61 -11.37 -8.87
C VAL A 61 13.47 -9.94 -9.38
N GLY A 62 12.84 -9.05 -8.62
CA GLY A 62 12.68 -7.64 -8.97
C GLY A 62 14.02 -6.94 -9.18
N PHE A 63 14.96 -7.11 -8.25
CA PHE A 63 16.30 -6.52 -8.36
C PHE A 63 17.16 -7.10 -9.51
N LEU A 64 16.92 -8.34 -9.92
CA LEU A 64 17.59 -8.92 -11.08
C LEU A 64 17.04 -8.40 -12.41
N ILE A 65 15.76 -8.02 -12.45
CA ILE A 65 15.06 -7.66 -13.70
C ILE A 65 15.03 -6.15 -13.90
N ILE A 66 14.90 -5.36 -12.83
CA ILE A 66 14.80 -3.90 -12.93
C ILE A 66 16.18 -3.30 -13.22
N PRO A 67 16.34 -2.49 -14.27
CA PRO A 67 17.58 -1.75 -14.51
C PRO A 67 17.93 -0.84 -13.32
N GLU A 68 19.22 -0.70 -13.02
CA GLU A 68 19.70 0.09 -11.86
C GLU A 68 19.15 1.53 -11.85
N GLU A 69 19.10 2.16 -13.03
CA GLU A 69 18.57 3.52 -13.18
C GLU A 69 17.09 3.64 -12.80
N GLU A 70 16.30 2.59 -13.09
CA GLU A 70 14.87 2.54 -12.80
C GLU A 70 14.54 2.02 -11.39
N LEU A 71 15.53 1.49 -10.69
CA LEU A 71 15.33 0.93 -9.34
C LEU A 71 14.87 2.00 -8.36
N LEU A 72 15.51 3.18 -8.37
CA LEU A 72 15.13 4.31 -7.53
C LEU A 72 13.72 4.82 -7.87
N HIS A 73 13.37 4.84 -9.16
CA HIS A 73 12.03 5.20 -9.59
C HIS A 73 10.98 4.20 -9.08
N SER A 74 11.30 2.91 -9.10
CA SER A 74 10.41 1.86 -8.62
C SER A 74 10.20 1.90 -7.11
N LEU A 75 11.22 2.31 -6.35
CA LEU A 75 11.15 2.39 -4.88
C LEU A 75 10.49 3.68 -4.40
N PHE A 76 10.88 4.83 -4.94
CA PHE A 76 10.46 6.15 -4.45
C PHE A 76 9.40 6.82 -5.31
N GLY A 77 9.10 6.25 -6.49
CA GLY A 77 8.22 6.84 -7.48
C GLY A 77 8.82 8.09 -8.14
N ASN A 78 8.09 8.64 -9.09
CA ASN A 78 8.41 9.93 -9.67
C ASN A 78 7.14 10.75 -9.85
N ILE A 79 6.80 11.51 -8.82
CA ILE A 79 5.58 12.33 -8.81
C ILE A 79 5.59 13.38 -9.93
N SER A 80 6.78 13.83 -10.35
CA SER A 80 6.94 14.84 -11.41
C SER A 80 6.56 14.31 -12.81
N THR A 81 6.53 13.00 -13.02
CA THR A 81 6.18 12.37 -14.30
C THR A 81 4.71 11.96 -14.40
N VAL A 82 3.93 12.15 -13.32
CA VAL A 82 2.51 11.79 -13.31
C VAL A 82 1.73 12.73 -14.23
N ALA A 83 1.22 12.19 -15.34
CA ALA A 83 0.41 12.95 -16.26
C ALA A 83 -1.02 13.17 -15.70
N LEU A 84 -1.68 14.24 -16.14
CA LEU A 84 -3.05 14.55 -15.71
C LEU A 84 -4.03 13.38 -15.93
N PRO A 85 -4.00 12.63 -17.05
CA PRO A 85 -4.84 11.44 -17.22
C PRO A 85 -4.61 10.37 -16.17
N ASP A 86 -3.36 10.15 -15.75
CA ASP A 86 -3.01 9.17 -14.72
C ASP A 86 -3.60 9.56 -13.36
N ALA A 87 -3.55 10.85 -13.02
CA ALA A 87 -4.15 11.37 -11.80
C ALA A 87 -5.68 11.19 -11.80
N VAL A 88 -6.35 11.46 -12.92
CA VAL A 88 -7.81 11.25 -13.06
C VAL A 88 -8.17 9.77 -12.88
N VAL A 89 -7.42 8.86 -13.51
CA VAL A 89 -7.62 7.42 -13.37
C VAL A 89 -7.41 6.98 -11.93
N ALA A 90 -6.35 7.46 -11.26
CA ALA A 90 -6.08 7.16 -9.86
C ALA A 90 -7.20 7.62 -8.93
N VAL A 91 -7.75 8.83 -9.14
CA VAL A 91 -8.90 9.33 -8.38
C VAL A 91 -10.13 8.46 -8.60
N PHE A 92 -10.42 8.11 -9.86
CA PHE A 92 -11.57 7.27 -10.20
C PHE A 92 -11.48 5.88 -9.53
N ILE A 93 -10.31 5.24 -9.61
CA ILE A 93 -10.06 3.95 -8.96
C ILE A 93 -10.16 4.08 -7.44
N SER A 94 -9.62 5.15 -6.85
CA SER A 94 -9.70 5.39 -5.41
C SER A 94 -11.15 5.51 -4.94
N VAL A 95 -12.01 6.17 -5.70
CA VAL A 95 -13.44 6.28 -5.41
C VAL A 95 -14.13 4.91 -5.49
N ILE A 96 -13.85 4.12 -6.53
CA ILE A 96 -14.40 2.76 -6.67
C ILE A 96 -13.97 1.89 -5.49
N VAL A 97 -12.67 1.89 -5.16
CA VAL A 97 -12.13 1.12 -4.03
C VAL A 97 -12.76 1.56 -2.71
N PHE A 98 -12.91 2.86 -2.49
CA PHE A 98 -13.55 3.39 -1.28
C PHE A 98 -15.00 2.92 -1.15
N ILE A 99 -15.79 3.00 -2.22
CA ILE A 99 -17.18 2.54 -2.24
C ILE A 99 -17.24 1.03 -1.99
N ALA A 100 -16.41 0.23 -2.70
CA ALA A 100 -16.38 -1.22 -2.53
C ALA A 100 -15.96 -1.61 -1.10
N ALA A 101 -14.92 -0.98 -0.56
CA ALA A 101 -14.49 -1.20 0.82
C ALA A 101 -15.61 -0.87 1.83
N ARG A 102 -16.34 0.24 1.59
CA ARG A 102 -17.47 0.64 2.43
C ARG A 102 -18.62 -0.37 2.40
N MET A 103 -18.87 -1.00 1.24
CA MET A 103 -19.91 -2.03 1.08
C MET A 103 -19.57 -3.32 1.84
N ILE A 104 -18.31 -3.72 1.86
CA ILE A 104 -17.89 -4.96 2.55
C ILE A 104 -17.53 -4.74 4.02
N TYR A 105 -17.35 -3.48 4.46
CA TYR A 105 -16.84 -3.11 5.79
C TYR A 105 -17.55 -3.81 6.94
N SER A 106 -18.88 -3.74 7.00
CA SER A 106 -19.66 -4.32 8.12
C SER A 106 -19.51 -5.85 8.20
N LYS A 107 -19.40 -6.51 7.05
CA LYS A 107 -19.25 -7.98 6.98
C LYS A 107 -17.84 -8.41 7.38
N MET A 108 -16.84 -7.67 6.94
CA MET A 108 -15.45 -7.88 7.34
C MET A 108 -15.23 -7.61 8.83
N MET A 109 -15.85 -6.56 9.37
CA MET A 109 -15.79 -6.27 10.80
C MET A 109 -16.43 -7.36 11.64
N LEU A 110 -17.58 -7.90 11.21
CA LEU A 110 -18.22 -9.02 11.91
C LEU A 110 -17.33 -10.26 11.89
N ALA A 111 -16.72 -10.58 10.74
CA ALA A 111 -15.80 -11.70 10.64
C ALA A 111 -14.53 -11.52 11.50
N TYR A 112 -14.03 -10.29 11.62
CA TYR A 112 -12.87 -9.97 12.47
C TYR A 112 -13.17 -10.12 13.97
N VAL A 113 -14.38 -9.76 14.40
CA VAL A 113 -14.80 -9.86 15.82
C VAL A 113 -15.09 -11.30 16.19
N SER A 114 -15.82 -12.03 15.35
CA SER A 114 -16.13 -13.44 15.56
C SER A 114 -16.46 -14.11 14.22
N GLU A 115 -15.61 -15.05 13.83
CA GLU A 115 -15.80 -15.86 12.63
C GLU A 115 -17.08 -16.70 12.72
N ASP A 116 -17.34 -17.31 13.88
CA ASP A 116 -18.53 -18.13 14.12
C ASP A 116 -19.82 -17.32 13.96
N LEU A 117 -19.88 -16.10 14.51
CA LEU A 117 -21.04 -15.24 14.36
C LEU A 117 -21.23 -14.79 12.91
N ALA A 118 -20.15 -14.54 12.19
CA ALA A 118 -20.21 -14.19 10.78
C ALA A 118 -20.76 -15.35 9.94
N LEU A 119 -20.28 -16.57 10.18
CA LEU A 119 -20.75 -17.79 9.52
C LEU A 119 -22.22 -18.07 9.85
N ALA A 120 -22.61 -17.98 11.11
CA ALA A 120 -24.01 -18.13 11.54
C ALA A 120 -24.92 -17.05 10.90
N GLY A 121 -24.40 -15.83 10.67
CA GLY A 121 -25.07 -14.76 9.95
C GLY A 121 -25.06 -14.91 8.42
N GLY A 122 -24.57 -16.03 7.87
CA GLY A 122 -24.54 -16.31 6.42
C GLY A 122 -23.47 -15.52 5.66
N VAL A 123 -22.47 -14.96 6.35
CA VAL A 123 -21.39 -14.20 5.70
C VAL A 123 -20.41 -15.20 5.05
N LYS A 124 -20.23 -15.07 3.73
CA LYS A 124 -19.25 -15.85 2.96
C LYS A 124 -17.85 -15.26 3.14
N ILE A 125 -17.18 -15.54 4.25
CA ILE A 125 -15.91 -14.94 4.68
C ILE A 125 -14.86 -15.00 3.58
N ASN A 126 -14.64 -16.17 2.97
CA ASN A 126 -13.66 -16.34 1.89
C ASN A 126 -13.91 -15.41 0.71
N LYS A 127 -15.18 -15.18 0.35
CA LYS A 127 -15.53 -14.24 -0.73
C LYS A 127 -15.15 -12.81 -0.37
N TYR A 128 -15.45 -12.36 0.84
CA TYR A 128 -15.15 -11.01 1.28
C TYR A 128 -13.65 -10.81 1.48
N ASN A 129 -12.92 -11.80 1.98
CA ASN A 129 -11.46 -11.80 2.04
C ASN A 129 -10.84 -11.66 0.66
N LEU A 130 -11.33 -12.40 -0.33
CA LEU A 130 -10.84 -12.30 -1.70
C LEU A 130 -11.09 -10.90 -2.29
N ILE A 131 -12.29 -10.34 -2.11
CA ILE A 131 -12.60 -8.96 -2.55
C ILE A 131 -11.67 -7.96 -1.88
N TYR A 132 -11.45 -8.10 -0.57
CA TYR A 132 -10.54 -7.24 0.19
C TYR A 132 -9.10 -7.29 -0.35
N LEU A 133 -8.58 -8.49 -0.65
CA LEU A 133 -7.25 -8.66 -1.24
C LEU A 133 -7.15 -8.01 -2.62
N PHE A 134 -8.17 -8.12 -3.46
CA PHE A 134 -8.20 -7.44 -4.76
C PHE A 134 -8.25 -5.92 -4.62
N LEU A 135 -8.99 -5.39 -3.65
CA LEU A 135 -9.02 -3.94 -3.38
C LEU A 135 -7.64 -3.44 -2.93
N ILE A 136 -6.96 -4.18 -2.05
CA ILE A 136 -5.58 -3.83 -1.65
C ILE A 136 -4.65 -3.89 -2.86
N ALA A 137 -4.70 -4.96 -3.65
CA ALA A 137 -3.86 -5.10 -4.84
C ALA A 137 -4.06 -3.94 -5.82
N ALA A 138 -5.29 -3.49 -6.03
CA ALA A 138 -5.60 -2.33 -6.87
C ALA A 138 -4.98 -1.04 -6.30
N VAL A 139 -5.16 -0.77 -5.00
CA VAL A 139 -4.56 0.42 -4.33
C VAL A 139 -3.05 0.40 -4.45
N VAL A 140 -2.42 -0.74 -4.20
CA VAL A 140 -0.97 -0.91 -4.26
C VAL A 140 -0.47 -0.70 -5.69
N ALA A 141 -1.08 -1.35 -6.69
CA ALA A 141 -0.64 -1.26 -8.09
C ALA A 141 -0.67 0.18 -8.63
N PHE A 142 -1.70 0.95 -8.26
CA PHE A 142 -1.79 2.36 -8.67
C PHE A 142 -0.96 3.29 -7.79
N GLY A 143 -0.86 2.99 -6.50
CA GLY A 143 -0.02 3.73 -5.55
C GLY A 143 1.46 3.70 -5.96
N ILE A 144 1.95 2.55 -6.39
CA ILE A 144 3.33 2.38 -6.83
C ILE A 144 3.66 3.28 -8.03
N LYS A 145 2.77 3.44 -8.99
CA LYS A 145 2.99 4.29 -10.16
C LYS A 145 3.27 5.74 -9.76
N VAL A 146 2.62 6.23 -8.71
CA VAL A 146 2.73 7.62 -8.25
C VAL A 146 3.85 7.78 -7.24
N GLY A 147 3.89 6.93 -6.24
CA GLY A 147 4.73 7.08 -5.05
C GLY A 147 5.83 6.03 -4.91
N GLY A 148 5.93 5.06 -5.82
CA GLY A 148 6.82 3.92 -5.66
C GLY A 148 6.36 2.95 -4.57
N THR A 149 7.12 1.87 -4.40
CA THR A 149 6.76 0.83 -3.44
C THR A 149 6.90 1.30 -2.00
N LEU A 150 7.92 2.08 -1.70
CA LEU A 150 8.25 2.52 -0.35
C LEU A 150 7.22 3.52 0.20
N LEU A 151 6.87 4.55 -0.60
CA LEU A 151 5.87 5.54 -0.19
C LEU A 151 4.49 4.89 -0.06
N THR A 152 4.13 4.01 -1.00
CA THR A 152 2.84 3.30 -0.97
C THR A 152 2.70 2.47 0.31
N SER A 153 3.74 1.71 0.69
CA SER A 153 3.79 0.95 1.94
C SER A 153 3.66 1.85 3.17
N ALA A 154 4.46 2.92 3.22
CA ALA A 154 4.45 3.84 4.34
C ALA A 154 3.08 4.50 4.54
N MET A 155 2.41 4.89 3.45
CA MET A 155 1.10 5.55 3.49
C MET A 155 -0.05 4.61 3.87
N ILE A 156 0.13 3.30 3.73
CA ILE A 156 -0.83 2.30 4.24
C ILE A 156 -0.63 2.10 5.76
N ILE A 157 0.62 2.00 6.21
CA ILE A 157 0.95 1.59 7.58
C ILE A 157 0.90 2.77 8.56
N ILE A 158 1.64 3.86 8.26
CA ILE A 158 1.90 4.92 9.25
C ILE A 158 0.63 5.68 9.63
N PRO A 159 -0.23 6.14 8.71
CA PRO A 159 -1.47 6.83 9.08
C PRO A 159 -2.42 5.94 9.90
N ALA A 160 -2.47 4.63 9.58
CA ALA A 160 -3.25 3.68 10.35
C ALA A 160 -2.69 3.50 11.78
N ALA A 161 -1.37 3.43 11.92
CA ALA A 161 -0.71 3.33 13.23
C ALA A 161 -0.96 4.58 14.09
N VAL A 162 -0.86 5.79 13.49
CA VAL A 162 -1.21 7.06 14.16
C VAL A 162 -2.65 7.04 14.64
N ALA A 163 -3.57 6.69 13.74
CA ALA A 163 -4.99 6.64 14.06
C ALA A 163 -5.28 5.64 15.20
N ARG A 164 -4.60 4.49 15.21
CA ARG A 164 -4.75 3.48 16.26
C ARG A 164 -4.33 4.00 17.64
N ASN A 165 -3.29 4.82 17.72
CA ASN A 165 -2.82 5.39 18.99
C ASN A 165 -3.83 6.36 19.60
N VAL A 166 -4.59 7.09 18.78
CA VAL A 166 -5.43 8.23 19.22
C VAL A 166 -6.92 7.90 19.22
N SER A 167 -7.36 6.93 18.37
CA SER A 167 -8.79 6.64 18.21
C SER A 167 -9.38 5.82 19.37
N ARG A 168 -10.65 6.09 19.66
CA ARG A 168 -11.46 5.35 20.65
C ARG A 168 -12.57 4.51 20.03
N SER A 169 -12.77 4.62 18.72
CA SER A 169 -13.79 3.88 17.98
C SER A 169 -13.31 3.57 16.56
N MET A 170 -13.87 2.53 15.94
CA MET A 170 -13.53 2.14 14.57
C MET A 170 -13.89 3.21 13.54
N LYS A 171 -14.95 3.99 13.76
CA LYS A 171 -15.29 5.13 12.90
C LYS A 171 -14.21 6.21 13.00
N GLN A 172 -13.80 6.55 14.21
CA GLN A 172 -12.74 7.53 14.46
C GLN A 172 -11.42 7.05 13.88
N TYR A 173 -11.06 5.77 14.04
CA TYR A 173 -9.88 5.16 13.44
C TYR A 173 -9.85 5.36 11.93
N SER A 174 -10.92 5.02 11.22
CA SER A 174 -10.98 5.14 9.76
C SER A 174 -10.84 6.59 9.29
N TRP A 175 -11.54 7.54 9.92
CA TRP A 175 -11.45 8.95 9.57
C TRP A 175 -10.07 9.55 9.89
N LEU A 176 -9.51 9.24 11.06
CA LEU A 176 -8.18 9.73 11.44
C LEU A 176 -7.10 9.18 10.51
N SER A 177 -7.17 7.91 10.08
CA SER A 177 -6.22 7.36 9.11
C SER A 177 -6.22 8.16 7.81
N ILE A 178 -7.41 8.51 7.30
CA ILE A 178 -7.53 9.32 6.07
C ILE A 178 -6.96 10.72 6.30
N ILE A 179 -7.36 11.39 7.39
CA ILE A 179 -6.92 12.76 7.70
C ILE A 179 -5.39 12.81 7.85
N VAL A 180 -4.81 11.87 8.58
CA VAL A 180 -3.35 11.80 8.79
C VAL A 180 -2.64 11.54 7.47
N GLY A 181 -3.15 10.63 6.64
CA GLY A 181 -2.57 10.36 5.31
C GLY A 181 -2.54 11.61 4.43
N VAL A 182 -3.67 12.32 4.33
CA VAL A 182 -3.76 13.58 3.59
C VAL A 182 -2.85 14.66 4.19
N ALA A 183 -2.87 14.84 5.51
CA ALA A 183 -2.04 15.81 6.20
C ALA A 183 -0.55 15.54 6.01
N SER A 184 -0.11 14.27 6.08
CA SER A 184 1.27 13.87 5.83
C SER A 184 1.72 14.19 4.40
N THR A 185 0.85 13.96 3.43
CA THR A 185 1.12 14.27 2.02
C THR A 185 1.25 15.77 1.82
N ILE A 186 0.31 16.56 2.34
CA ILE A 186 0.34 18.04 2.25
C ILE A 186 1.58 18.60 2.95
N ALA A 187 1.89 18.12 4.17
CA ALA A 187 3.06 18.54 4.91
C ALA A 187 4.37 18.21 4.16
N GLY A 188 4.47 16.99 3.60
CA GLY A 188 5.63 16.60 2.80
C GLY A 188 5.83 17.50 1.57
N PHE A 189 4.77 17.77 0.82
CA PHE A 189 4.83 18.70 -0.33
C PHE A 189 5.17 20.14 0.08
N ALA A 190 4.65 20.62 1.19
CA ALA A 190 4.93 21.98 1.67
C ALA A 190 6.38 22.14 2.15
N VAL A 191 6.95 21.12 2.78
CA VAL A 191 8.31 21.14 3.33
C VAL A 191 9.36 20.81 2.26
N PHE A 192 9.01 20.03 1.25
CA PHE A 192 9.96 19.57 0.24
C PHE A 192 10.72 20.69 -0.48
N PRO A 193 10.11 21.78 -0.99
CA PRO A 193 10.83 22.84 -1.69
C PRO A 193 11.93 23.47 -0.82
N TYR A 194 11.63 23.64 0.46
CA TYR A 194 12.55 24.22 1.42
C TYR A 194 13.78 23.31 1.68
N LEU A 195 13.53 22.00 1.82
CA LEU A 195 14.60 21.02 1.97
C LEU A 195 15.39 20.84 0.67
N ALA A 196 14.72 20.86 -0.47
CA ALA A 196 15.34 20.70 -1.78
C ALA A 196 16.36 21.81 -2.06
N GLU A 197 16.01 23.06 -1.76
CA GLU A 197 16.92 24.20 -1.89
C GLU A 197 18.10 24.09 -0.90
N ARG A 198 17.83 23.71 0.35
CA ARG A 198 18.86 23.64 1.40
C ARG A 198 19.87 22.51 1.21
N PHE A 199 19.42 21.35 0.74
CA PHE A 199 20.21 20.12 0.61
C PHE A 199 20.46 19.68 -0.83
N ASN A 200 20.08 20.48 -1.81
CA ASN A 200 20.19 20.19 -3.25
C ASN A 200 19.57 18.81 -3.61
N LEU A 201 18.36 18.57 -3.09
CA LEU A 201 17.67 17.29 -3.27
C LEU A 201 17.07 17.15 -4.66
N SER A 202 17.13 15.96 -5.23
CA SER A 202 16.44 15.64 -6.48
C SER A 202 14.91 15.49 -6.27
N ALA A 203 14.14 15.52 -7.36
CA ALA A 203 12.69 15.36 -7.33
C ALA A 203 12.21 14.01 -6.73
N PHE A 204 13.07 13.00 -6.72
CA PHE A 204 12.79 11.70 -6.07
C PHE A 204 12.67 11.79 -4.55
N ALA A 205 13.23 12.82 -3.94
CA ALA A 205 13.20 12.98 -2.49
C ALA A 205 11.82 13.41 -1.95
N VAL A 206 10.83 13.72 -2.79
CA VAL A 206 9.46 14.04 -2.36
C VAL A 206 8.84 12.89 -1.59
N GLY A 207 8.95 11.65 -2.08
CA GLY A 207 8.45 10.45 -1.39
C GLY A 207 9.04 10.29 0.01
N PRO A 208 10.36 10.24 0.17
CA PRO A 208 11.02 10.23 1.48
C PRO A 208 10.60 11.36 2.41
N VAL A 209 10.41 12.58 1.91
CA VAL A 209 9.96 13.71 2.75
C VAL A 209 8.53 13.52 3.26
N ILE A 210 7.63 12.98 2.43
CA ILE A 210 6.26 12.63 2.87
C ILE A 210 6.31 11.54 3.95
N ILE A 211 7.18 10.53 3.80
CA ILE A 211 7.36 9.47 4.79
C ILE A 211 7.85 10.06 6.11
N LEU A 212 8.85 10.93 6.08
CA LEU A 212 9.35 11.60 7.27
C LEU A 212 8.29 12.45 7.96
N ALA A 213 7.46 13.17 7.20
CA ALA A 213 6.31 13.89 7.73
C ALA A 213 5.32 12.93 8.42
N SER A 214 5.03 11.78 7.81
CA SER A 214 4.17 10.74 8.41
C SER A 214 4.75 10.19 9.71
N ILE A 215 6.06 9.95 9.76
CA ILE A 215 6.78 9.47 10.95
C ILE A 215 6.73 10.53 12.06
N ALA A 216 6.84 11.83 11.71
CA ALA A 216 6.69 12.90 12.68
C ALA A 216 5.28 12.89 13.32
N PHE A 217 4.21 12.72 12.53
CA PHE A 217 2.86 12.53 13.06
C PHE A 217 2.75 11.30 13.94
N PHE A 218 3.42 10.20 13.56
CA PHE A 218 3.45 9.00 14.39
C PHE A 218 4.13 9.27 15.75
N ALA A 219 5.30 9.91 15.75
CA ALA A 219 6.01 10.26 16.98
C ALA A 219 5.15 11.16 17.89
N VAL A 220 4.47 12.15 17.33
CA VAL A 220 3.53 13.00 18.09
C VAL A 220 2.37 12.18 18.64
N SER A 221 1.84 11.21 17.87
CA SER A 221 0.71 10.38 18.32
C SER A 221 1.04 9.52 19.55
N LEU A 222 2.31 9.19 19.76
CA LEU A 222 2.74 8.43 20.95
C LEU A 222 2.53 9.20 22.26
N LEU A 223 2.55 10.55 22.19
CA LEU A 223 2.28 11.41 23.35
C LEU A 223 0.80 11.38 23.77
N PHE A 224 -0.09 11.05 22.82
CA PHE A 224 -1.55 10.97 23.02
C PHE A 224 -2.07 9.53 23.11
N LYS A 225 -1.17 8.56 23.25
CA LYS A 225 -1.54 7.15 23.34
C LYS A 225 -2.46 6.94 24.54
N ASN A 226 -3.75 6.69 24.28
CA ASN A 226 -4.70 6.31 25.30
C ASN A 226 -4.29 4.94 25.85
N ARG A 227 -3.91 4.92 27.12
CA ARG A 227 -3.66 3.69 27.90
C ARG A 227 -4.99 2.98 28.18
#